data_4f779b9c3838177412be94d51fd1a728
#
_entry.id   4f779b9c3838177412be94d51fd1a728
#
_cell.length_a   1.000
_cell.length_b   1.000
_cell.length_c   1.000
_cell.angle_alpha   90.00
_cell.angle_beta   90.00
_cell.angle_gamma   90.00
#
_symmetry.space_group_name_H-M   'P 1'
#
loop_
_entity.id
_entity.type
_entity.pdbx_description
1 polymer ?
#
loop_
_entity_poly.entity_id
_entity_poly.type
_entity_poly.pdbx_seq_one_letter_code
_entity_poly.pdbx_strand_id
1 'polypeptide(L)'
;MARQTFTDRAEGAGVKRRAAPWAIPLLILGSVGACTCDAPPEQAGSTVPSSCQYAAPAIAPVETDILFVIDDSNSMSEEQEGVIREIPTFVSILEQGAGVGQLLRVGLVNTSVYEGFQTGNGSVITIPYDQGGWLKVFPAADGGTSDGSRYLTDPDPEIVPRLSAAIRALGINGSPQETPFEAARIALTETGFWTVLPDGGSPNAGFLRPGGRLLVVVASDEDDCSEMSFKPPRVYYNNVDGQDFCTNHEDLLTPVGDYVTAFTRLDDGMGRPREFLWGGIAPVSIDGKIAQSVAGHLGDGGVVTQNLDCPTSGGPGFRHRAMALAFDPTLTNLDSICKPDYHDSLVAIAQIASIPQTLTLTDNVPDPRLLQIDITRGDGTVQQCTLHNGGFLYEPGVGTEKPTVRFQQQCLRRTTDTQVTVKLLCAG
;
A
#
# COMPACT_ATOMS: atom_id res chain seq x y z
N MET A 1 -26.80 -48.29 13.94
CA MET A 1 -27.23 -48.09 15.34
C MET A 1 -26.56 -46.81 15.82
N ALA A 2 -27.17 -45.82 16.19
CA ALA A 2 -28.34 -45.22 16.62
C ALA A 2 -28.30 -43.73 16.21
N ARG A 3 -29.37 -43.27 15.58
CA ARG A 3 -29.67 -41.85 15.38
C ARG A 3 -30.09 -41.23 16.71
N GLN A 4 -29.66 -40.03 17.02
CA GLN A 4 -30.38 -39.17 17.95
C GLN A 4 -30.70 -37.84 17.27
N THR A 5 -31.95 -37.67 16.98
CA THR A 5 -32.65 -36.43 16.64
C THR A 5 -32.92 -35.65 17.93
N PHE A 6 -32.65 -34.36 17.96
CA PHE A 6 -33.21 -33.45 18.95
C PHE A 6 -34.07 -32.41 18.24
N THR A 7 -35.32 -32.42 18.60
CA THR A 7 -36.37 -31.52 18.15
C THR A 7 -36.52 -30.32 19.07
N ASP A 8 -36.82 -29.23 18.42
CA ASP A 8 -37.31 -27.92 18.88
C ASP A 8 -38.22 -27.89 20.10
N ARG A 9 -38.10 -26.82 20.85
CA ARG A 9 -39.26 -26.07 21.36
C ARG A 9 -38.95 -24.62 21.61
N ALA A 10 -39.57 -23.75 20.82
CA ALA A 10 -39.72 -22.34 21.07
C ALA A 10 -40.82 -22.13 22.14
N GLU A 11 -40.60 -21.26 23.10
CA GLU A 11 -41.67 -20.62 23.87
C GLU A 11 -41.39 -19.11 23.97
N GLY A 12 -42.38 -18.37 23.52
CA GLY A 12 -42.41 -16.92 23.49
C GLY A 12 -42.83 -16.34 24.84
N ALA A 13 -42.28 -15.19 25.14
CA ALA A 13 -42.80 -14.32 26.20
C ALA A 13 -43.02 -12.92 25.63
N GLY A 14 -44.28 -12.62 25.43
CA GLY A 14 -44.76 -11.29 25.05
C GLY A 14 -44.73 -10.33 26.23
N VAL A 15 -44.15 -9.13 25.99
CA VAL A 15 -44.26 -7.99 26.92
C VAL A 15 -45.24 -6.96 26.35
N LYS A 16 -46.34 -6.83 27.04
CA LYS A 16 -47.42 -5.88 26.79
C LYS A 16 -46.95 -4.43 27.02
N ARG A 17 -47.10 -3.60 26.01
CA ARG A 17 -47.08 -2.14 26.18
C ARG A 17 -48.35 -1.67 26.83
N ARG A 18 -48.21 -0.91 27.91
CA ARG A 18 -49.30 -0.08 28.47
C ARG A 18 -49.10 1.36 28.02
N ALA A 19 -50.09 1.86 27.34
CA ALA A 19 -50.31 3.26 27.10
C ALA A 19 -51.08 3.87 28.27
N ALA A 20 -50.77 5.08 28.66
CA ALA A 20 -51.67 5.93 29.42
C ALA A 20 -51.42 7.40 29.05
N PRO A 21 -52.51 8.14 28.84
CA PRO A 21 -52.47 9.52 28.40
C PRO A 21 -52.66 10.48 29.58
N TRP A 22 -52.06 11.66 29.52
CA TRP A 22 -52.59 12.84 30.22
C TRP A 22 -52.14 14.10 29.48
N ALA A 23 -53.09 14.73 28.83
CA ALA A 23 -53.03 16.11 28.37
C ALA A 23 -53.64 17.02 29.40
N ILE A 24 -53.01 18.13 29.70
CA ILE A 24 -53.63 19.32 30.29
C ILE A 24 -52.97 20.55 29.68
N PRO A 25 -53.72 21.46 29.08
CA PRO A 25 -53.20 22.74 28.64
C PRO A 25 -53.29 23.79 29.77
N LEU A 26 -52.22 24.47 30.03
CA LEU A 26 -52.26 25.67 30.89
C LEU A 26 -51.99 26.89 29.98
N LEU A 27 -53.03 27.65 29.72
CA LEU A 27 -52.94 28.99 29.13
C LEU A 27 -52.42 29.94 30.24
N ILE A 28 -51.27 30.56 30.02
CA ILE A 28 -50.84 31.75 30.74
C ILE A 28 -50.77 32.91 29.75
N LEU A 29 -51.74 33.82 29.84
CA LEU A 29 -51.64 35.16 29.26
C LEU A 29 -50.59 35.94 30.09
N GLY A 30 -49.46 36.24 29.47
CA GLY A 30 -48.45 37.14 30.02
C GLY A 30 -48.22 38.32 29.08
N SER A 31 -48.45 39.48 29.59
CA SER A 31 -48.42 40.83 29.04
C SER A 31 -47.23 41.09 28.12
N VAL A 32 -47.55 41.67 26.96
CA VAL A 32 -46.60 42.23 25.99
C VAL A 32 -45.95 43.47 26.61
N GLY A 33 -44.82 43.31 27.20
CA GLY A 33 -43.90 44.41 27.48
C GLY A 33 -43.03 44.66 26.25
N ALA A 34 -43.31 45.75 25.54
CA ALA A 34 -42.40 46.21 24.48
C ALA A 34 -41.08 46.65 25.14
N CYS A 35 -40.07 45.77 25.08
CA CYS A 35 -38.69 46.21 25.27
C CYS A 35 -38.21 46.85 23.97
N THR A 36 -38.12 48.15 23.93
CA THR A 36 -37.33 48.91 23.01
C THR A 36 -35.85 48.58 23.34
N CYS A 37 -35.28 47.65 22.59
CA CYS A 37 -33.83 47.50 22.59
C CYS A 37 -33.28 48.74 21.86
N ASP A 38 -32.80 49.70 22.61
CA ASP A 38 -31.87 50.69 22.06
C ASP A 38 -30.69 49.92 21.52
N ALA A 39 -30.46 50.01 20.23
CA ALA A 39 -29.25 49.47 19.62
C ALA A 39 -28.04 50.10 20.36
N PRO A 40 -27.09 49.30 20.82
CA PRO A 40 -25.85 49.89 21.33
C PRO A 40 -25.24 50.79 20.26
N PRO A 41 -24.62 51.91 20.63
CA PRO A 41 -23.98 52.80 19.69
C PRO A 41 -23.04 51.98 18.82
N GLU A 42 -23.10 52.14 17.51
CA GLU A 42 -22.12 51.60 16.57
C GLU A 42 -20.74 51.91 17.15
N GLN A 43 -20.08 50.89 17.69
CA GLN A 43 -18.67 51.01 18.00
C GLN A 43 -17.96 51.25 16.67
N ALA A 44 -17.49 52.50 16.56
CA ALA A 44 -16.62 52.92 15.47
C ALA A 44 -15.60 51.87 15.20
N GLY A 45 -15.63 51.34 14.00
CA GLY A 45 -14.70 50.52 13.31
C GLY A 45 -13.52 49.92 14.10
N SER A 46 -13.73 48.76 14.68
CA SER A 46 -12.61 47.85 14.83
C SER A 46 -12.17 47.51 13.42
N THR A 47 -11.14 48.16 12.91
CA THR A 47 -10.42 47.74 11.73
C THR A 47 -9.80 46.39 12.11
N VAL A 48 -10.55 45.31 11.85
CA VAL A 48 -9.95 43.98 11.88
C VAL A 48 -8.76 44.05 10.92
N PRO A 49 -7.53 43.76 11.38
CA PRO A 49 -6.39 43.76 10.48
C PRO A 49 -6.72 42.82 9.33
N SER A 50 -6.89 43.37 8.13
CA SER A 50 -7.27 42.60 6.94
C SER A 50 -6.16 41.72 6.41
N SER A 51 -5.02 41.63 7.11
CA SER A 51 -3.90 40.79 6.76
C SER A 51 -3.46 39.98 7.97
N CYS A 52 -3.51 38.66 7.86
CA CYS A 52 -2.80 37.80 8.77
C CYS A 52 -1.30 38.14 8.78
N GLN A 53 -0.73 38.27 9.95
CA GLN A 53 0.68 38.62 10.14
C GLN A 53 1.62 37.53 9.64
N TYR A 54 1.10 36.34 9.34
CA TYR A 54 1.83 35.16 8.90
C TYR A 54 1.27 34.63 7.59
N ALA A 55 2.17 34.28 6.67
CA ALA A 55 1.81 33.54 5.47
C ALA A 55 1.48 32.07 5.84
N ALA A 56 0.53 31.48 5.13
CA ALA A 56 0.30 30.06 5.25
C ALA A 56 1.54 29.28 4.77
N PRO A 57 1.97 28.24 5.51
CA PRO A 57 3.08 27.40 5.04
C PRO A 57 2.69 26.68 3.76
N ALA A 58 3.65 26.45 2.88
CA ALA A 58 3.44 25.62 1.71
C ALA A 58 3.48 24.13 2.09
N ILE A 59 2.87 23.30 1.24
CA ILE A 59 3.01 21.85 1.33
C ILE A 59 4.32 21.48 0.64
N ALA A 60 5.21 20.79 1.34
CA ALA A 60 6.39 20.20 0.72
C ALA A 60 5.99 19.01 -0.16
N PRO A 61 6.68 18.77 -1.27
CA PRO A 61 6.49 17.54 -2.04
C PRO A 61 6.66 16.32 -1.14
N VAL A 62 5.80 15.31 -1.36
CA VAL A 62 5.84 14.07 -0.61
C VAL A 62 6.88 13.14 -1.23
N GLU A 63 7.78 12.64 -0.42
CA GLU A 63 8.76 11.64 -0.85
C GLU A 63 8.11 10.25 -0.83
N THR A 64 8.05 9.61 -2.00
CA THR A 64 7.49 8.25 -2.16
C THR A 64 8.57 7.33 -2.72
N ASP A 65 9.01 6.39 -1.91
CA ASP A 65 9.89 5.30 -2.31
C ASP A 65 9.04 4.16 -2.86
N ILE A 66 9.40 3.62 -4.02
CA ILE A 66 8.64 2.60 -4.74
C ILE A 66 9.56 1.40 -4.97
N LEU A 67 9.18 0.25 -4.43
CA LEU A 67 9.86 -1.01 -4.68
C LEU A 67 9.01 -1.87 -5.62
N PHE A 68 9.50 -2.11 -6.81
CA PHE A 68 8.96 -3.13 -7.68
C PHE A 68 9.56 -4.49 -7.31
N VAL A 69 8.70 -5.48 -7.14
CA VAL A 69 9.04 -6.89 -6.94
C VAL A 69 8.46 -7.65 -8.11
N ILE A 70 9.30 -7.96 -9.08
CA ILE A 70 8.87 -8.55 -10.34
C ILE A 70 9.37 -9.98 -10.42
N ASP A 71 8.45 -10.86 -10.66
CA ASP A 71 8.71 -12.26 -10.89
C ASP A 71 9.53 -12.45 -12.15
N ASP A 72 10.58 -13.26 -12.03
CA ASP A 72 11.51 -13.61 -13.11
C ASP A 72 11.49 -15.12 -13.44
N SER A 73 10.39 -15.81 -13.11
CA SER A 73 10.11 -17.17 -13.55
C SER A 73 9.83 -17.26 -15.05
N ASN A 74 9.91 -18.47 -15.58
CA ASN A 74 9.82 -18.69 -17.03
C ASN A 74 8.45 -18.33 -17.64
N SER A 75 7.39 -18.34 -16.87
CA SER A 75 6.01 -18.01 -17.28
C SER A 75 5.78 -16.51 -17.49
N MET A 76 6.58 -15.65 -16.87
CA MET A 76 6.37 -14.20 -16.77
C MET A 76 6.76 -13.36 -18.01
N SER A 77 7.09 -13.99 -19.13
CA SER A 77 7.61 -13.27 -20.32
C SER A 77 6.64 -12.24 -20.89
N GLU A 78 5.35 -12.57 -20.96
CA GLU A 78 4.32 -11.68 -21.52
C GLU A 78 3.86 -10.67 -20.45
N GLU A 79 3.83 -11.11 -19.19
CA GLU A 79 3.43 -10.33 -18.03
C GLU A 79 4.41 -9.19 -17.74
N GLN A 80 5.72 -9.45 -17.80
CA GLN A 80 6.74 -8.41 -17.66
C GLN A 80 6.58 -7.31 -18.70
N GLU A 81 6.38 -7.67 -20.00
CA GLU A 81 6.14 -6.68 -21.06
C GLU A 81 4.80 -5.95 -20.88
N GLY A 82 3.79 -6.62 -20.31
CA GLY A 82 2.53 -6.00 -19.91
C GLY A 82 2.72 -4.91 -18.85
N VAL A 83 3.47 -5.20 -17.79
CA VAL A 83 3.83 -4.24 -16.75
C VAL A 83 4.63 -3.08 -17.32
N ILE A 84 5.67 -3.37 -18.12
CA ILE A 84 6.54 -2.36 -18.74
C ILE A 84 5.73 -1.35 -19.56
N ARG A 85 4.74 -1.81 -20.30
CA ARG A 85 3.88 -0.95 -21.14
C ARG A 85 3.19 0.14 -20.34
N GLU A 86 2.82 -0.15 -19.10
CA GLU A 86 2.01 0.74 -18.24
C GLU A 86 2.85 1.59 -17.27
N ILE A 87 4.15 1.35 -17.15
CA ILE A 87 5.04 2.17 -16.29
C ILE A 87 4.94 3.67 -16.58
N PRO A 88 4.89 4.15 -17.84
CA PRO A 88 4.78 5.59 -18.10
C PRO A 88 3.52 6.21 -17.48
N THR A 89 2.39 5.53 -17.59
CA THR A 89 1.11 5.97 -17.01
C THR A 89 1.18 5.96 -15.48
N PHE A 90 1.72 4.88 -14.91
CA PHE A 90 1.91 4.72 -13.46
C PHE A 90 2.75 5.85 -12.86
N VAL A 91 3.92 6.13 -13.43
CA VAL A 91 4.81 7.20 -12.98
C VAL A 91 4.13 8.57 -13.11
N SER A 92 3.50 8.83 -14.26
CA SER A 92 2.81 10.12 -14.50
C SER A 92 1.69 10.40 -13.49
N ILE A 93 0.90 9.39 -13.09
CA ILE A 93 -0.14 9.54 -12.06
C ILE A 93 0.48 9.90 -10.71
N LEU A 94 1.59 9.24 -10.34
CA LEU A 94 2.28 9.51 -9.09
C LEU A 94 2.88 10.92 -9.07
N GLU A 95 3.57 11.33 -10.13
CA GLU A 95 4.17 12.67 -10.23
C GLU A 95 3.12 13.79 -10.16
N GLN A 96 1.97 13.60 -10.80
CA GLN A 96 0.87 14.57 -10.74
C GLN A 96 0.29 14.69 -9.34
N GLY A 97 0.26 13.59 -8.58
CA GLY A 97 -0.34 13.50 -7.26
C GLY A 97 -1.81 13.95 -7.26
N ALA A 98 -2.50 13.77 -6.16
CA ALA A 98 -3.86 14.30 -5.98
C ALA A 98 -3.78 15.73 -5.38
N GLY A 99 -3.20 16.66 -6.13
CA GLY A 99 -3.00 18.06 -5.70
C GLY A 99 -1.83 18.29 -4.73
N VAL A 100 -0.95 17.30 -4.58
CA VAL A 100 0.30 17.41 -3.80
C VAL A 100 1.41 16.77 -4.64
N GLY A 101 2.41 17.53 -5.02
CA GLY A 101 3.55 17.02 -5.79
C GLY A 101 4.27 15.91 -5.05
N GLN A 102 4.76 14.92 -5.78
CA GLN A 102 5.56 13.84 -5.24
C GLN A 102 6.96 13.84 -5.83
N LEU A 103 7.91 13.37 -5.04
CA LEU A 103 9.28 13.07 -5.45
C LEU A 103 9.47 11.56 -5.35
N LEU A 104 9.68 10.91 -6.47
CA LEU A 104 9.77 9.47 -6.54
C LEU A 104 11.20 8.98 -6.34
N ARG A 105 11.32 7.83 -5.71
CA ARG A 105 12.52 6.99 -5.74
C ARG A 105 12.10 5.56 -6.07
N VAL A 106 12.72 4.95 -7.08
CA VAL A 106 12.30 3.67 -7.61
C VAL A 106 13.42 2.65 -7.47
N GLY A 107 13.13 1.53 -6.85
CA GLY A 107 13.98 0.34 -6.78
C GLY A 107 13.29 -0.86 -7.41
N LEU A 108 14.07 -1.86 -7.78
CA LEU A 108 13.61 -3.11 -8.40
C LEU A 108 14.30 -4.30 -7.76
N VAL A 109 13.54 -5.32 -7.40
CA VAL A 109 14.03 -6.66 -7.04
C VAL A 109 13.26 -7.72 -7.83
N ASN A 110 13.84 -8.90 -7.98
CA ASN A 110 13.12 -10.07 -8.47
C ASN A 110 12.59 -10.92 -7.30
N THR A 111 11.79 -11.92 -7.59
CA THR A 111 11.21 -12.86 -6.61
C THR A 111 12.17 -13.97 -6.20
N SER A 112 13.25 -14.18 -6.92
CA SER A 112 14.23 -15.26 -6.71
C SER A 112 15.15 -14.98 -5.53
N VAL A 113 14.80 -15.47 -4.33
CA VAL A 113 15.66 -15.37 -3.15
C VAL A 113 16.38 -16.70 -2.87
N TYR A 114 15.66 -17.79 -2.93
CA TYR A 114 16.16 -19.15 -2.73
C TYR A 114 15.26 -20.17 -3.40
N GLU A 115 15.74 -21.39 -3.49
CA GLU A 115 14.98 -22.56 -3.92
C GLU A 115 15.29 -23.75 -3.02
N GLY A 116 14.25 -24.45 -2.59
CA GLY A 116 14.38 -25.66 -1.78
C GLY A 116 14.32 -26.91 -2.64
N PHE A 117 15.24 -27.84 -2.42
CA PHE A 117 15.26 -29.14 -3.08
C PHE A 117 15.21 -30.28 -2.10
N GLN A 118 14.40 -31.29 -2.36
CA GLN A 118 14.49 -32.54 -1.66
C GLN A 118 15.52 -33.44 -2.34
N THR A 119 16.53 -33.84 -1.56
CA THR A 119 17.53 -34.80 -2.02
C THR A 119 16.97 -36.23 -2.00
N GLY A 120 17.61 -37.14 -2.72
CA GLY A 120 17.16 -38.53 -2.83
C GLY A 120 17.13 -39.30 -1.49
N ASN A 121 17.70 -38.77 -0.41
CA ASN A 121 17.60 -39.32 0.95
C ASN A 121 16.51 -38.64 1.80
N GLY A 122 15.69 -37.77 1.21
CA GLY A 122 14.60 -37.05 1.88
C GLY A 122 15.02 -35.79 2.63
N SER A 123 16.31 -35.41 2.62
CA SER A 123 16.75 -34.15 3.21
C SER A 123 16.42 -32.98 2.29
N VAL A 124 16.00 -31.86 2.85
CA VAL A 124 15.81 -30.62 2.09
C VAL A 124 17.10 -29.81 2.15
N ILE A 125 17.57 -29.35 1.01
CA ILE A 125 18.66 -28.39 0.88
C ILE A 125 18.12 -27.09 0.28
N THR A 126 18.65 -25.96 0.71
CA THR A 126 18.32 -24.65 0.16
C THR A 126 19.46 -24.20 -0.72
N ILE A 127 19.13 -23.78 -1.93
CA ILE A 127 20.04 -23.10 -2.84
C ILE A 127 19.62 -21.63 -2.85
N PRO A 128 20.43 -20.72 -2.29
CA PRO A 128 20.16 -19.30 -2.37
C PRO A 128 20.51 -18.82 -3.77
N TYR A 129 19.68 -17.93 -4.31
CA TYR A 129 19.99 -17.21 -5.56
C TYR A 129 20.96 -16.07 -5.27
N ASP A 130 21.88 -15.86 -6.19
CA ASP A 130 22.82 -14.76 -6.09
C ASP A 130 22.09 -13.41 -6.06
N GLN A 131 22.41 -12.59 -5.08
CA GLN A 131 21.79 -11.29 -4.88
C GLN A 131 20.26 -11.34 -4.66
N GLY A 132 19.72 -12.43 -4.10
CA GLY A 132 18.31 -12.52 -3.72
C GLY A 132 17.91 -11.42 -2.74
N GLY A 133 16.93 -10.59 -3.11
CA GLY A 133 16.50 -9.43 -2.34
C GLY A 133 17.41 -8.19 -2.45
N TRP A 134 18.44 -8.23 -3.31
CA TRP A 134 19.22 -7.03 -3.63
C TRP A 134 18.49 -6.19 -4.68
N LEU A 135 18.54 -4.88 -4.49
CA LEU A 135 18.11 -3.96 -5.54
C LEU A 135 18.97 -4.18 -6.80
N LYS A 136 18.31 -4.33 -7.93
CA LYS A 136 18.97 -4.52 -9.21
C LYS A 136 19.65 -3.24 -9.66
N VAL A 137 20.75 -3.39 -10.36
CA VAL A 137 21.45 -2.27 -10.99
C VAL A 137 20.66 -1.82 -12.22
N PHE A 138 20.36 -0.54 -12.32
CA PHE A 138 19.65 0.00 -13.46
C PHE A 138 20.60 0.17 -14.64
N PRO A 139 20.25 -0.37 -15.84
CA PRO A 139 21.02 -0.11 -17.05
C PRO A 139 20.89 1.38 -17.46
N ALA A 140 21.79 1.85 -18.31
CA ALA A 140 21.60 3.13 -18.96
C ALA A 140 20.41 3.07 -19.93
N ALA A 141 19.69 4.18 -20.09
CA ALA A 141 18.50 4.25 -20.94
C ALA A 141 18.81 4.00 -22.44
N ASP A 142 20.01 4.37 -22.88
CA ASP A 142 20.50 4.21 -24.24
C ASP A 142 21.17 2.85 -24.50
N GLY A 143 21.14 1.94 -23.50
CA GLY A 143 21.84 0.65 -23.55
C GLY A 143 23.35 0.74 -23.35
N GLY A 144 23.86 1.89 -22.95
CA GLY A 144 25.25 2.11 -22.60
C GLY A 144 25.65 1.46 -21.27
N THR A 145 26.80 1.86 -20.75
CA THR A 145 27.31 1.39 -19.45
C THR A 145 26.48 1.96 -18.32
N SER A 146 25.99 1.10 -17.42
CA SER A 146 25.31 1.51 -16.20
C SER A 146 26.25 2.35 -15.31
N ASP A 147 25.69 3.35 -14.63
CA ASP A 147 26.37 4.11 -13.60
C ASP A 147 26.46 3.38 -12.24
N GLY A 148 25.93 2.15 -12.19
CA GLY A 148 25.89 1.33 -10.98
C GLY A 148 24.76 1.67 -10.03
N SER A 149 23.86 2.60 -10.37
CA SER A 149 22.71 3.01 -9.56
C SER A 149 21.79 1.82 -9.32
N ARG A 150 21.43 1.59 -8.05
CA ARG A 150 20.48 0.55 -7.62
C ARG A 150 19.09 1.10 -7.32
N TYR A 151 18.92 2.39 -7.42
CA TYR A 151 17.63 3.08 -7.41
C TYR A 151 17.72 4.36 -8.23
N LEU A 152 16.58 4.77 -8.77
CA LEU A 152 16.44 6.02 -9.53
C LEU A 152 15.70 7.03 -8.65
N THR A 153 16.00 8.31 -8.77
CA THR A 153 15.41 9.35 -7.90
C THR A 153 15.10 10.61 -8.69
N ASP A 154 13.90 11.16 -8.53
CA ASP A 154 13.54 12.46 -9.10
C ASP A 154 14.49 13.59 -8.69
N PRO A 155 14.73 14.56 -9.61
CA PRO A 155 14.22 14.59 -10.99
C PRO A 155 15.16 13.86 -11.96
N ASP A 156 14.83 12.62 -12.30
CA ASP A 156 15.53 11.86 -13.34
C ASP A 156 14.55 11.60 -14.50
N PRO A 157 14.72 12.25 -15.67
CA PRO A 157 13.83 12.05 -16.80
C PRO A 157 13.92 10.65 -17.39
N GLU A 158 14.92 9.86 -16.98
CA GLU A 158 15.14 8.51 -17.45
C GLU A 158 14.57 7.42 -16.54
N ILE A 159 13.81 7.77 -15.47
CA ILE A 159 13.18 6.77 -14.57
C ILE A 159 12.41 5.73 -15.39
N VAL A 160 11.51 6.16 -16.27
CA VAL A 160 10.67 5.26 -17.08
C VAL A 160 11.50 4.36 -18.00
N PRO A 161 12.38 4.87 -18.88
CA PRO A 161 13.15 4.02 -19.77
C PRO A 161 14.12 3.11 -19.03
N ARG A 162 14.78 3.58 -17.97
CA ARG A 162 15.72 2.78 -17.17
C ARG A 162 15.01 1.69 -16.37
N LEU A 163 13.85 1.96 -15.76
CA LEU A 163 13.04 0.95 -15.07
C LEU A 163 12.55 -0.12 -16.05
N SER A 164 12.05 0.29 -17.21
CA SER A 164 11.62 -0.64 -18.26
C SER A 164 12.76 -1.54 -18.74
N ALA A 165 13.94 -0.96 -18.93
CA ALA A 165 15.12 -1.73 -19.31
C ALA A 165 15.60 -2.68 -18.20
N ALA A 166 15.48 -2.26 -16.92
CA ALA A 166 15.85 -3.08 -15.79
C ALA A 166 14.92 -4.29 -15.62
N ILE A 167 13.60 -4.11 -15.82
CA ILE A 167 12.64 -5.24 -15.78
C ILE A 167 12.98 -6.24 -16.89
N ARG A 168 13.21 -5.80 -18.13
CA ARG A 168 13.64 -6.71 -19.20
C ARG A 168 14.95 -7.43 -18.90
N ALA A 169 15.86 -6.76 -18.17
CA ALA A 169 17.15 -7.35 -17.80
C ALA A 169 17.04 -8.42 -16.69
N LEU A 170 15.93 -8.50 -15.96
CA LEU A 170 15.67 -9.62 -15.04
C LEU A 170 15.64 -10.93 -15.80
N GLY A 171 15.07 -10.93 -17.02
CA GLY A 171 14.85 -12.13 -17.80
C GLY A 171 13.78 -13.03 -17.19
N ILE A 172 13.81 -14.30 -17.54
CA ILE A 172 12.81 -15.30 -17.15
C ILE A 172 13.49 -16.63 -16.74
N ASN A 173 14.62 -16.57 -16.09
CA ASN A 173 15.36 -17.74 -15.65
C ASN A 173 15.56 -17.73 -14.13
N GLY A 174 14.61 -17.16 -13.41
CA GLY A 174 14.58 -17.11 -11.96
C GLY A 174 14.27 -18.44 -11.28
N SER A 175 14.08 -18.36 -9.98
CA SER A 175 13.64 -19.50 -9.18
C SER A 175 12.22 -19.90 -9.58
N PRO A 176 11.92 -21.18 -9.72
CA PRO A 176 10.54 -21.65 -9.82
C PRO A 176 9.83 -21.67 -8.46
N GLN A 177 10.50 -21.30 -7.40
CA GLN A 177 9.92 -21.09 -6.06
C GLN A 177 9.88 -19.58 -5.81
N GLU A 178 8.74 -18.98 -6.09
CA GLU A 178 8.55 -17.53 -6.00
C GLU A 178 8.50 -17.07 -4.55
N THR A 179 9.33 -16.08 -4.21
CA THR A 179 9.44 -15.58 -2.83
C THR A 179 9.34 -14.06 -2.74
N PRO A 180 8.29 -13.45 -3.33
CA PRO A 180 8.16 -12.00 -3.40
C PRO A 180 8.12 -11.29 -2.06
N PHE A 181 7.48 -11.86 -1.03
CA PHE A 181 7.41 -11.22 0.28
C PHE A 181 8.78 -11.21 0.97
N GLU A 182 9.55 -12.29 0.83
CA GLU A 182 10.88 -12.36 1.38
C GLU A 182 11.85 -11.46 0.61
N ALA A 183 11.74 -11.39 -0.72
CA ALA A 183 12.52 -10.48 -1.54
C ALA A 183 12.29 -9.03 -1.12
N ALA A 184 11.02 -8.62 -0.97
CA ALA A 184 10.66 -7.30 -0.46
C ALA A 184 11.21 -7.07 0.95
N ARG A 185 11.05 -8.04 1.86
CA ARG A 185 11.51 -7.92 3.24
C ARG A 185 13.02 -7.72 3.32
N ILE A 186 13.80 -8.51 2.58
CA ILE A 186 15.26 -8.38 2.53
C ILE A 186 15.66 -7.01 1.96
N ALA A 187 15.02 -6.59 0.87
CA ALA A 187 15.29 -5.30 0.25
C ALA A 187 15.09 -4.12 1.20
N LEU A 188 14.07 -4.21 2.07
CA LEU A 188 13.63 -3.12 2.94
C LEU A 188 14.24 -3.15 4.34
N THR A 189 14.58 -4.34 4.86
CA THR A 189 15.13 -4.50 6.22
C THR A 189 16.64 -4.75 6.24
N GLU A 190 17.21 -4.99 5.06
CA GLU A 190 18.62 -5.36 4.92
C GLU A 190 19.02 -6.59 5.77
N THR A 191 18.07 -7.47 6.03
CA THR A 191 18.28 -8.70 6.81
C THR A 191 18.02 -9.93 5.96
N GLY A 192 19.04 -10.68 5.65
CA GLY A 192 18.92 -11.87 4.82
C GLY A 192 20.27 -12.55 4.62
N PHE A 193 20.31 -13.58 3.75
CA PHE A 193 21.53 -14.36 3.49
C PHE A 193 22.67 -13.52 2.89
N TRP A 194 22.34 -12.53 2.07
CA TRP A 194 23.28 -11.80 1.23
C TRP A 194 23.24 -10.30 1.47
N THR A 195 23.05 -9.90 2.71
CA THR A 195 22.83 -8.48 3.03
C THR A 195 24.10 -7.65 3.11
N VAL A 196 25.28 -8.27 2.94
CA VAL A 196 26.56 -7.60 3.11
C VAL A 196 27.42 -7.75 1.86
N LEU A 197 27.81 -6.62 1.28
CA LEU A 197 28.80 -6.57 0.20
C LEU A 197 30.18 -7.00 0.71
N PRO A 198 31.11 -7.39 -0.18
CA PRO A 198 32.48 -7.75 0.20
C PRO A 198 33.22 -6.67 0.99
N ASP A 199 32.84 -5.40 0.82
CA ASP A 199 33.39 -4.24 1.56
C ASP A 199 32.68 -3.97 2.89
N GLY A 200 31.68 -4.78 3.26
CA GLY A 200 30.89 -4.66 4.47
C GLY A 200 29.69 -3.71 4.37
N GLY A 201 29.44 -3.13 3.19
CA GLY A 201 28.28 -2.28 2.93
C GLY A 201 27.00 -3.08 2.67
N SER A 202 25.83 -2.41 2.74
CA SER A 202 24.57 -2.98 2.28
C SER A 202 24.32 -2.64 0.82
N PRO A 203 23.91 -3.62 -0.03
CA PRO A 203 23.57 -3.37 -1.42
C PRO A 203 22.35 -2.48 -1.60
N ASN A 204 21.50 -2.39 -0.56
CA ASN A 204 20.25 -1.65 -0.59
C ASN A 204 20.32 -0.31 0.17
N ALA A 205 21.53 0.04 0.68
CA ALA A 205 21.75 1.22 1.49
C ALA A 205 21.27 2.51 0.79
N GLY A 206 20.56 3.34 1.52
CA GLY A 206 20.08 4.64 1.04
C GLY A 206 18.83 4.57 0.15
N PHE A 207 18.25 3.40 -0.09
CA PHE A 207 17.00 3.30 -0.85
C PHE A 207 15.84 3.96 -0.11
N LEU A 208 15.64 3.64 1.15
CA LEU A 208 14.58 4.25 1.96
C LEU A 208 14.99 5.64 2.46
N ARG A 209 14.24 6.67 2.06
CA ARG A 209 14.47 8.05 2.52
C ARG A 209 13.89 8.27 3.91
N PRO A 210 14.57 9.02 4.79
CA PRO A 210 13.99 9.42 6.06
C PRO A 210 12.71 10.25 5.85
N GLY A 211 11.64 9.89 6.55
CA GLY A 211 10.32 10.54 6.44
C GLY A 211 9.53 10.20 5.16
N GLY A 212 10.14 9.50 4.21
CA GLY A 212 9.47 9.06 3.00
C GLY A 212 8.45 7.97 3.27
N ARG A 213 7.39 7.93 2.47
CA ARG A 213 6.43 6.82 2.43
C ARG A 213 6.92 5.73 1.48
N LEU A 214 6.37 4.54 1.59
CA LEU A 214 6.81 3.38 0.80
C LEU A 214 5.63 2.72 0.13
N LEU A 215 5.75 2.50 -1.18
CA LEU A 215 4.88 1.63 -1.97
C LEU A 215 5.67 0.40 -2.42
N VAL A 216 5.15 -0.79 -2.15
CA VAL A 216 5.64 -2.04 -2.74
C VAL A 216 4.64 -2.48 -3.82
N VAL A 217 5.13 -2.75 -5.02
CA VAL A 217 4.33 -3.24 -6.16
C VAL A 217 4.86 -4.62 -6.54
N VAL A 218 4.02 -5.63 -6.40
CA VAL A 218 4.37 -7.02 -6.76
C VAL A 218 3.66 -7.43 -8.04
N ALA A 219 4.36 -8.08 -8.95
CA ALA A 219 3.76 -8.77 -10.09
C ALA A 219 4.34 -10.18 -10.17
N SER A 220 3.46 -11.19 -10.04
CA SER A 220 3.80 -12.61 -10.12
C SER A 220 2.57 -13.41 -10.55
N ASP A 221 2.78 -14.45 -11.34
CA ASP A 221 1.74 -15.38 -11.78
C ASP A 221 1.69 -16.68 -10.94
N GLU A 222 2.46 -16.73 -9.85
CA GLU A 222 2.43 -17.80 -8.86
C GLU A 222 2.12 -17.25 -7.45
N ASP A 223 1.73 -18.14 -6.51
CA ASP A 223 1.53 -17.73 -5.13
C ASP A 223 2.88 -17.58 -4.41
N ASP A 224 2.88 -16.83 -3.32
CA ASP A 224 4.07 -16.58 -2.54
C ASP A 224 4.54 -17.80 -1.74
N CYS A 225 5.77 -18.22 -1.93
CA CYS A 225 6.46 -19.30 -1.23
C CYS A 225 7.41 -18.82 -0.13
N SER A 226 7.24 -17.61 0.35
CA SER A 226 8.20 -16.96 1.25
C SER A 226 8.27 -17.59 2.63
N GLU A 227 9.51 -17.77 3.12
CA GLU A 227 9.80 -18.15 4.47
C GLU A 227 10.94 -17.29 5.07
N MET A 228 10.72 -16.71 6.26
CA MET A 228 11.69 -15.84 6.94
C MET A 228 12.85 -16.59 7.61
N SER A 229 12.77 -17.91 7.78
CA SER A 229 13.69 -18.62 8.69
C SER A 229 15.08 -18.88 8.15
N PHE A 230 15.33 -18.77 6.86
CA PHE A 230 16.62 -19.02 6.19
C PHE A 230 17.29 -20.37 6.49
N LYS A 231 16.67 -21.23 7.29
CA LYS A 231 17.24 -22.53 7.67
C LYS A 231 16.39 -23.60 7.06
N PRO A 232 17.04 -24.39 6.25
CA PRO A 232 16.55 -24.71 4.94
C PRO A 232 15.05 -24.56 4.88
N PRO A 233 14.48 -23.94 3.86
CA PRO A 233 13.06 -23.73 3.79
C PRO A 233 12.38 -25.06 4.07
N ARG A 234 11.40 -25.06 4.97
CA ARG A 234 10.64 -26.26 5.29
C ARG A 234 9.82 -26.75 4.09
N VAL A 235 9.56 -25.84 3.19
CA VAL A 235 8.91 -26.09 1.91
C VAL A 235 9.96 -26.19 0.82
N TYR A 236 9.83 -27.15 -0.04
CA TYR A 236 10.69 -27.33 -1.20
C TYR A 236 9.85 -27.41 -2.47
N TYR A 237 10.40 -26.88 -3.54
CA TYR A 237 9.82 -27.04 -4.84
C TYR A 237 10.00 -28.50 -5.28
N ASN A 238 8.89 -29.20 -5.54
CA ASN A 238 8.93 -30.57 -6.01
C ASN A 238 8.72 -30.61 -7.53
N ASN A 239 9.82 -30.61 -8.26
CA ASN A 239 9.79 -30.65 -9.71
C ASN A 239 9.35 -32.02 -10.27
N VAL A 240 9.15 -33.05 -9.41
CA VAL A 240 8.84 -34.42 -9.85
C VAL A 240 7.38 -34.55 -10.28
N ASP A 241 6.49 -33.77 -9.69
CA ASP A 241 5.05 -33.91 -9.89
C ASP A 241 4.38 -32.67 -10.53
N GLY A 242 5.14 -31.62 -10.87
CA GLY A 242 4.59 -30.38 -11.43
C GLY A 242 3.62 -29.67 -10.49
N GLN A 243 3.70 -29.95 -9.19
CA GLN A 243 2.82 -29.37 -8.18
C GLN A 243 3.51 -28.16 -7.53
N ASP A 244 2.79 -27.07 -7.44
CA ASP A 244 3.12 -26.01 -6.53
C ASP A 244 3.02 -26.51 -5.09
N PHE A 245 4.15 -26.89 -4.53
CA PHE A 245 4.24 -27.43 -3.19
C PHE A 245 3.88 -26.36 -2.13
N CYS A 246 4.09 -25.10 -2.43
CA CYS A 246 3.84 -23.99 -1.53
C CYS A 246 2.34 -23.80 -1.29
N THR A 247 1.53 -23.80 -2.34
CA THR A 247 0.06 -23.69 -2.23
C THR A 247 -0.54 -24.85 -1.44
N ASN A 248 0.04 -26.05 -1.55
CA ASN A 248 -0.45 -27.22 -0.84
C ASN A 248 0.05 -27.32 0.61
N HIS A 249 1.06 -26.55 0.99
CA HIS A 249 1.71 -26.58 2.29
C HIS A 249 1.89 -25.18 2.90
N GLU A 250 0.89 -24.33 2.76
CA GLU A 250 0.89 -22.97 3.33
C GLU A 250 1.16 -22.96 4.84
N ASP A 251 0.76 -24.03 5.55
CA ASP A 251 1.01 -24.23 6.98
C ASP A 251 2.50 -24.34 7.34
N LEU A 252 3.37 -24.64 6.37
CA LEU A 252 4.83 -24.70 6.54
C LEU A 252 5.52 -23.36 6.23
N LEU A 253 4.85 -22.45 5.57
CA LEU A 253 5.39 -21.12 5.22
C LEU A 253 5.29 -20.16 6.40
N THR A 254 6.05 -19.09 6.34
CA THR A 254 5.86 -17.98 7.29
C THR A 254 4.48 -17.37 7.09
N PRO A 255 3.67 -17.23 8.15
CA PRO A 255 2.34 -16.63 8.03
C PRO A 255 2.40 -15.23 7.39
N VAL A 256 1.45 -14.91 6.53
CA VAL A 256 1.35 -13.59 5.88
C VAL A 256 1.31 -12.46 6.91
N GLY A 257 0.66 -12.68 8.07
CA GLY A 257 0.60 -11.71 9.17
C GLY A 257 1.96 -11.32 9.75
N ASP A 258 2.97 -12.20 9.66
CA ASP A 258 4.32 -11.89 10.11
C ASP A 258 5.01 -10.93 9.12
N TYR A 259 4.81 -11.10 7.81
CA TYR A 259 5.25 -10.14 6.80
C TYR A 259 4.53 -8.80 6.92
N VAL A 260 3.21 -8.81 7.13
CA VAL A 260 2.45 -7.58 7.41
C VAL A 260 3.04 -6.86 8.62
N THR A 261 3.35 -7.61 9.68
CA THR A 261 3.97 -7.05 10.88
C THR A 261 5.36 -6.47 10.59
N ALA A 262 6.17 -7.16 9.80
CA ALA A 262 7.50 -6.68 9.42
C ALA A 262 7.42 -5.37 8.62
N PHE A 263 6.52 -5.29 7.65
CA PHE A 263 6.35 -4.10 6.81
C PHE A 263 5.76 -2.91 7.56
N THR A 264 4.76 -3.14 8.41
CA THR A 264 4.12 -2.06 9.18
C THR A 264 5.00 -1.51 10.32
N ARG A 265 6.07 -2.23 10.69
CA ARG A 265 7.05 -1.79 11.68
C ARG A 265 8.29 -1.14 11.08
N LEU A 266 8.36 -1.01 9.76
CA LEU A 266 9.47 -0.28 9.14
C LEU A 266 9.53 1.14 9.69
N ASP A 267 10.70 1.51 10.20
CA ASP A 267 10.95 2.86 10.70
C ASP A 267 11.08 3.84 9.54
N ASP A 268 10.55 5.03 9.72
CA ASP A 268 10.65 6.10 8.70
C ASP A 268 12.01 6.81 8.74
N GLY A 269 12.97 6.34 9.54
CA GLY A 269 14.26 6.99 9.76
C GLY A 269 14.20 8.15 10.75
N MET A 270 13.01 8.42 11.34
CA MET A 270 12.76 9.49 12.30
C MET A 270 12.14 8.93 13.60
N GLY A 271 12.17 7.60 13.78
CA GLY A 271 11.65 6.90 14.96
C GLY A 271 10.14 6.70 14.95
N ARG A 272 9.48 6.77 13.80
CA ARG A 272 8.05 6.55 13.62
C ARG A 272 7.80 5.41 12.63
N PRO A 273 6.65 4.71 12.71
CA PRO A 273 6.27 3.78 11.66
C PRO A 273 6.14 4.49 10.30
N ARG A 274 6.76 3.93 9.29
CA ARG A 274 6.68 4.41 7.91
C ARG A 274 5.27 4.21 7.35
N GLU A 275 4.75 5.18 6.61
CA GLU A 275 3.53 4.97 5.82
C GLU A 275 3.85 3.95 4.72
N PHE A 276 3.22 2.77 4.84
CA PHE A 276 3.45 1.64 3.96
C PHE A 276 2.20 1.33 3.13
N LEU A 277 2.40 1.13 1.83
CA LEU A 277 1.37 0.79 0.87
C LEU A 277 1.78 -0.47 0.12
N TRP A 278 0.80 -1.32 -0.18
CA TRP A 278 0.98 -2.54 -0.95
C TRP A 278 0.09 -2.53 -2.18
N GLY A 279 0.65 -2.88 -3.35
CA GLY A 279 -0.07 -3.12 -4.60
C GLY A 279 0.36 -4.45 -5.19
N GLY A 280 -0.59 -5.19 -5.77
CA GLY A 280 -0.31 -6.49 -6.36
C GLY A 280 -1.04 -6.72 -7.69
N ILE A 281 -0.33 -7.32 -8.64
CA ILE A 281 -0.87 -7.97 -9.83
C ILE A 281 -0.53 -9.45 -9.66
N ALA A 282 -1.53 -10.28 -9.35
CA ALA A 282 -1.32 -11.61 -8.81
C ALA A 282 -2.34 -12.63 -9.34
N PRO A 283 -2.13 -13.94 -9.13
CA PRO A 283 -3.00 -14.99 -9.67
C PRO A 283 -4.33 -15.09 -8.92
N VAL A 284 -5.16 -14.09 -9.13
CA VAL A 284 -6.55 -14.03 -8.65
C VAL A 284 -7.49 -13.92 -9.84
N SER A 285 -8.78 -14.22 -9.63
CA SER A 285 -9.78 -14.08 -10.68
C SER A 285 -9.91 -12.62 -11.15
N ILE A 286 -10.20 -12.44 -12.44
CA ILE A 286 -10.45 -11.11 -13.02
C ILE A 286 -11.65 -10.47 -12.32
N ASP A 287 -12.72 -11.24 -12.12
CA ASP A 287 -13.91 -10.81 -11.43
C ASP A 287 -13.85 -11.20 -9.94
N GLY A 288 -14.00 -10.23 -9.07
CA GLY A 288 -14.06 -10.44 -7.62
C GLY A 288 -12.73 -10.70 -6.92
N LYS A 289 -11.62 -10.81 -7.65
CA LYS A 289 -10.25 -10.99 -7.12
C LYS A 289 -10.17 -12.14 -6.12
N ILE A 290 -10.75 -13.27 -6.51
CA ILE A 290 -10.83 -14.48 -5.70
C ILE A 290 -9.62 -15.36 -6.03
N ALA A 291 -8.97 -15.88 -4.99
CA ALA A 291 -8.03 -16.98 -5.13
C ALA A 291 -8.78 -18.27 -4.83
N GLN A 292 -8.91 -19.14 -5.82
CA GLN A 292 -9.63 -20.41 -5.69
C GLN A 292 -8.92 -21.51 -6.45
N SER A 293 -8.64 -22.60 -5.76
CA SER A 293 -8.04 -23.78 -6.37
C SER A 293 -9.09 -24.79 -6.82
N VAL A 294 -8.79 -25.45 -7.92
CA VAL A 294 -9.48 -26.68 -8.34
C VAL A 294 -8.46 -27.77 -8.57
N ALA A 295 -8.84 -29.00 -8.29
CA ALA A 295 -8.01 -30.14 -8.63
C ALA A 295 -8.02 -30.32 -10.16
N GLY A 296 -6.89 -30.06 -10.78
CA GLY A 296 -6.63 -30.42 -12.17
C GLY A 296 -6.01 -31.82 -12.25
N HIS A 297 -6.16 -32.49 -13.36
CA HIS A 297 -5.52 -33.78 -13.62
C HIS A 297 -4.49 -33.63 -14.74
N LEU A 298 -3.23 -33.92 -14.43
CA LEU A 298 -2.23 -34.10 -15.47
C LEU A 298 -2.53 -35.33 -16.29
N GLY A 299 -2.08 -35.34 -17.55
CA GLY A 299 -2.30 -36.47 -18.46
C GLY A 299 -1.69 -37.81 -17.98
N ASP A 300 -0.82 -37.78 -17.00
CA ASP A 300 -0.18 -38.92 -16.31
C ASP A 300 -0.93 -39.38 -15.03
N GLY A 301 -2.03 -38.70 -14.68
CA GLY A 301 -2.84 -38.99 -13.49
C GLY A 301 -2.44 -38.24 -12.23
N GLY A 302 -1.44 -37.34 -12.31
CA GLY A 302 -1.10 -36.42 -11.24
C GLY A 302 -2.21 -35.40 -10.99
N VAL A 303 -2.34 -34.92 -9.74
CA VAL A 303 -3.26 -33.85 -9.36
C VAL A 303 -2.47 -32.57 -9.22
N VAL A 304 -2.85 -31.54 -9.96
CA VAL A 304 -2.29 -30.19 -9.82
C VAL A 304 -3.34 -29.27 -9.22
N THR A 305 -2.88 -28.32 -8.45
CA THR A 305 -3.70 -27.22 -7.98
C THR A 305 -3.71 -26.15 -9.06
N GLN A 306 -4.85 -25.95 -9.69
CA GLN A 306 -5.03 -24.91 -10.70
C GLN A 306 -5.86 -23.76 -10.15
N ASN A 307 -5.58 -22.55 -10.55
CA ASN A 307 -6.46 -21.44 -10.32
C ASN A 307 -7.67 -21.54 -11.24
N LEU A 308 -8.88 -21.56 -10.67
CA LEU A 308 -10.11 -21.77 -11.43
C LEU A 308 -10.33 -20.70 -12.51
N ASP A 309 -10.11 -19.45 -12.15
CA ASP A 309 -10.45 -18.30 -12.96
C ASP A 309 -9.21 -17.56 -13.52
N CYS A 310 -8.03 -18.16 -13.37
CA CYS A 310 -6.77 -17.64 -13.88
C CYS A 310 -5.88 -18.81 -14.35
N PRO A 311 -6.29 -19.52 -15.41
CA PRO A 311 -5.70 -20.82 -15.79
C PRO A 311 -4.28 -20.70 -16.39
N THR A 312 -3.81 -19.50 -16.71
CA THR A 312 -2.44 -19.25 -17.20
C THR A 312 -1.45 -19.06 -16.06
N SER A 313 -1.91 -18.95 -14.81
CA SER A 313 -1.05 -18.83 -13.63
C SER A 313 -0.59 -20.19 -13.12
N GLY A 314 0.54 -20.22 -12.42
CA GLY A 314 1.11 -21.43 -11.82
C GLY A 314 0.33 -21.94 -10.61
N GLY A 315 -0.52 -21.11 -10.00
CA GLY A 315 -1.36 -21.46 -8.87
C GLY A 315 -2.26 -20.31 -8.41
N PRO A 316 -3.18 -20.53 -7.46
CA PRO A 316 -4.03 -19.47 -6.94
C PRO A 316 -3.30 -18.63 -5.88
N GLY A 317 -3.31 -17.31 -6.03
CA GLY A 317 -2.62 -16.34 -5.17
C GLY A 317 -3.29 -16.09 -3.82
N PHE A 318 -3.42 -17.11 -2.99
CA PHE A 318 -4.03 -17.00 -1.66
C PHE A 318 -3.27 -16.02 -0.77
N ARG A 319 -1.96 -16.13 -0.74
CA ARG A 319 -1.08 -15.33 0.10
C ARG A 319 -1.01 -13.89 -0.39
N HIS A 320 -0.95 -13.68 -1.71
CA HIS A 320 -1.05 -12.34 -2.31
C HIS A 320 -2.36 -11.64 -1.94
N ARG A 321 -3.48 -12.37 -2.04
CA ARG A 321 -4.78 -11.84 -1.64
C ARG A 321 -4.85 -11.52 -0.15
N ALA A 322 -4.30 -12.38 0.69
CA ALA A 322 -4.26 -12.14 2.14
C ALA A 322 -3.41 -10.91 2.49
N MET A 323 -2.27 -10.73 1.82
CA MET A 323 -1.43 -9.54 1.97
C MET A 323 -2.18 -8.28 1.54
N ALA A 324 -2.81 -8.28 0.39
CA ALA A 324 -3.56 -7.14 -0.12
C ALA A 324 -4.70 -6.73 0.84
N LEU A 325 -5.47 -7.70 1.35
CA LEU A 325 -6.54 -7.47 2.32
C LEU A 325 -6.07 -6.85 3.63
N ALA A 326 -4.84 -7.15 4.04
CA ALA A 326 -4.28 -6.57 5.27
C ALA A 326 -4.06 -5.06 5.16
N PHE A 327 -3.83 -4.55 3.95
CA PHE A 327 -3.62 -3.12 3.69
C PHE A 327 -4.84 -2.42 3.10
N ASP A 328 -5.67 -3.12 2.33
CA ASP A 328 -6.93 -2.58 1.78
C ASP A 328 -8.04 -3.64 1.77
N PRO A 329 -9.01 -3.55 2.72
CA PRO A 329 -10.14 -4.48 2.79
C PRO A 329 -11.02 -4.49 1.53
N THR A 330 -10.93 -3.46 0.68
CA THR A 330 -11.71 -3.36 -0.57
C THR A 330 -10.99 -3.96 -1.76
N LEU A 331 -9.73 -4.40 -1.59
CA LEU A 331 -8.88 -4.96 -2.63
C LEU A 331 -8.68 -4.03 -3.86
N THR A 332 -8.74 -2.71 -3.68
CA THR A 332 -8.42 -1.79 -4.79
C THR A 332 -6.93 -1.81 -5.11
N ASN A 333 -6.11 -2.31 -4.18
CA ASN A 333 -4.67 -2.50 -4.28
C ASN A 333 -4.25 -3.85 -4.89
N LEU A 334 -5.18 -4.69 -5.33
CA LEU A 334 -4.91 -5.99 -5.94
C LEU A 334 -5.61 -6.09 -7.28
N ASP A 335 -4.99 -6.74 -8.26
CA ASP A 335 -5.65 -7.09 -9.51
C ASP A 335 -5.13 -8.41 -10.08
N SER A 336 -5.81 -8.92 -11.12
CA SER A 336 -5.50 -10.20 -11.72
C SER A 336 -4.37 -10.12 -12.73
N ILE A 337 -3.39 -11.03 -12.61
CA ILE A 337 -2.33 -11.23 -13.59
C ILE A 337 -2.88 -11.84 -14.91
N CYS A 338 -4.06 -12.51 -14.86
CA CYS A 338 -4.71 -13.10 -16.02
C CYS A 338 -5.48 -12.10 -16.90
N LYS A 339 -5.37 -10.80 -16.64
CA LYS A 339 -5.91 -9.77 -17.51
C LYS A 339 -5.07 -9.66 -18.79
N PRO A 340 -5.68 -9.27 -19.93
CA PRO A 340 -4.95 -9.09 -21.19
C PRO A 340 -4.03 -7.85 -21.18
N ASP A 341 -4.24 -6.94 -20.25
CA ASP A 341 -3.39 -5.77 -20.00
C ASP A 341 -3.51 -5.34 -18.53
N TYR A 342 -2.56 -4.50 -18.07
CA TYR A 342 -2.45 -4.07 -16.67
C TYR A 342 -2.66 -2.56 -16.50
N HIS A 343 -3.26 -1.90 -17.50
CA HIS A 343 -3.50 -0.46 -17.45
C HIS A 343 -4.31 -0.09 -16.20
N ASP A 344 -5.52 -0.64 -16.08
CA ASP A 344 -6.41 -0.34 -14.96
C ASP A 344 -5.80 -0.76 -13.61
N SER A 345 -5.02 -1.84 -13.59
CA SER A 345 -4.36 -2.36 -12.40
C SER A 345 -3.34 -1.36 -11.86
N LEU A 346 -2.39 -0.94 -12.72
CA LEU A 346 -1.36 0.01 -12.34
C LEU A 346 -1.90 1.41 -12.10
N VAL A 347 -2.93 1.84 -12.84
CA VAL A 347 -3.66 3.09 -12.56
C VAL A 347 -4.26 3.07 -11.17
N ALA A 348 -4.94 2.00 -10.76
CA ALA A 348 -5.54 1.90 -9.43
C ALA A 348 -4.48 1.93 -8.32
N ILE A 349 -3.38 1.19 -8.47
CA ILE A 349 -2.26 1.18 -7.51
C ILE A 349 -1.61 2.57 -7.43
N ALA A 350 -1.36 3.22 -8.57
CA ALA A 350 -0.80 4.57 -8.62
C ALA A 350 -1.73 5.60 -7.95
N GLN A 351 -3.04 5.51 -8.16
CA GLN A 351 -4.03 6.39 -7.54
C GLN A 351 -4.03 6.26 -6.02
N ILE A 352 -3.98 5.05 -5.48
CA ILE A 352 -3.85 4.84 -4.02
C ILE A 352 -2.57 5.50 -3.51
N ALA A 353 -1.46 5.28 -4.20
CA ALA A 353 -0.17 5.83 -3.83
C ALA A 353 -0.05 7.35 -4.06
N SER A 354 -0.86 7.93 -4.94
CA SER A 354 -0.86 9.38 -5.18
C SER A 354 -1.45 10.20 -4.02
N ILE A 355 -2.04 9.55 -3.00
CA ILE A 355 -2.83 10.21 -1.96
C ILE A 355 -2.18 10.04 -0.59
N PRO A 356 -1.25 10.93 -0.22
CA PRO A 356 -0.68 10.89 1.13
C PRO A 356 -1.75 11.24 2.18
N GLN A 357 -1.80 10.45 3.25
CA GLN A 357 -2.60 10.77 4.43
C GLN A 357 -1.86 11.68 5.41
N THR A 358 -0.56 11.87 5.17
CA THR A 358 0.29 12.80 5.93
C THR A 358 0.90 13.82 4.98
N LEU A 359 0.80 15.10 5.32
CA LEU A 359 1.45 16.19 4.60
C LEU A 359 2.59 16.75 5.43
N THR A 360 3.68 17.09 4.78
CA THR A 360 4.78 17.85 5.37
C THR A 360 4.62 19.32 4.96
N LEU A 361 4.67 20.22 5.93
CA LEU A 361 4.65 21.67 5.69
C LEU A 361 6.08 22.21 5.64
N THR A 362 6.28 23.30 4.91
CA THR A 362 7.59 23.92 4.80
C THR A 362 8.08 24.52 6.11
N ASP A 363 7.15 25.04 6.92
CA ASP A 363 7.44 25.80 8.12
C ASP A 363 6.47 25.45 9.26
N ASN A 364 6.93 25.63 10.50
CA ASN A 364 6.07 25.50 11.66
C ASN A 364 4.96 26.55 11.68
N VAL A 365 3.77 26.12 12.04
CA VAL A 365 2.63 27.01 12.25
C VAL A 365 2.71 27.61 13.65
N PRO A 366 2.71 28.94 13.80
CA PRO A 366 2.84 29.60 15.12
C PRO A 366 1.72 29.19 16.09
N ASP A 367 0.50 29.09 15.58
CA ASP A 367 -0.66 28.55 16.32
C ASP A 367 -1.41 27.55 15.45
N PRO A 368 -1.24 26.25 15.69
CA PRO A 368 -1.89 25.22 14.87
C PRO A 368 -3.43 25.26 14.92
N ARG A 369 -4.04 25.92 15.89
CA ARG A 369 -5.49 26.10 15.95
C ARG A 369 -6.01 27.02 14.83
N LEU A 370 -5.14 27.86 14.28
CA LEU A 370 -5.47 28.73 13.14
C LEU A 370 -5.21 28.04 11.79
N LEU A 371 -4.63 26.84 11.79
CA LEU A 371 -4.40 26.08 10.57
C LEU A 371 -5.71 25.50 10.04
N GLN A 372 -6.04 25.79 8.80
CA GLN A 372 -7.12 25.18 8.05
C GLN A 372 -6.57 24.57 6.77
N ILE A 373 -6.99 23.37 6.47
CA ILE A 373 -6.67 22.69 5.23
C ILE A 373 -7.97 22.41 4.50
N ASP A 374 -8.08 22.93 3.30
CA ASP A 374 -9.22 22.71 2.43
C ASP A 374 -8.88 21.61 1.43
N ILE A 375 -9.71 20.57 1.38
CA ILE A 375 -9.62 19.47 0.42
C ILE A 375 -10.76 19.61 -0.57
N THR A 376 -10.47 19.84 -1.84
CA THR A 376 -11.46 19.83 -2.91
C THR A 376 -11.71 18.39 -3.33
N ARG A 377 -12.94 17.91 -3.15
CA ARG A 377 -13.38 16.57 -3.55
C ARG A 377 -13.65 16.50 -5.05
N GLY A 378 -13.75 15.30 -5.61
CA GLY A 378 -14.03 15.09 -7.04
C GLY A 378 -15.38 15.63 -7.53
N ASP A 379 -16.34 15.79 -6.63
CA ASP A 379 -17.65 16.42 -6.91
C ASP A 379 -17.62 17.97 -6.82
N GLY A 380 -16.45 18.55 -6.59
CA GLY A 380 -16.24 19.99 -6.43
C GLY A 380 -16.57 20.52 -5.03
N THR A 381 -17.02 19.69 -4.09
CA THR A 381 -17.22 20.14 -2.70
C THR A 381 -15.88 20.36 -2.00
N VAL A 382 -15.86 21.32 -1.04
CA VAL A 382 -14.68 21.63 -0.27
C VAL A 382 -14.87 21.13 1.17
N GLN A 383 -14.04 20.17 1.58
CA GLN A 383 -13.97 19.69 2.94
C GLN A 383 -12.98 20.55 3.72
N GLN A 384 -13.47 21.30 4.69
CA GLN A 384 -12.61 22.07 5.59
C GLN A 384 -12.14 21.21 6.75
N CYS A 385 -10.83 21.18 6.96
CA CYS A 385 -10.14 20.38 7.97
C CYS A 385 -9.40 21.32 8.93
N THR A 386 -9.69 21.18 10.22
CA THR A 386 -9.08 21.97 11.30
C THR A 386 -8.78 21.06 12.50
N LEU A 387 -7.93 21.50 13.41
CA LEU A 387 -7.76 20.81 14.70
C LEU A 387 -9.08 20.76 15.50
N HIS A 388 -9.87 21.83 15.41
CA HIS A 388 -11.12 21.95 16.17
C HIS A 388 -12.16 20.90 15.76
N ASN A 389 -12.26 20.57 14.47
CA ASN A 389 -13.19 19.54 13.98
C ASN A 389 -12.58 18.13 13.95
N GLY A 390 -11.38 17.94 14.52
CA GLY A 390 -10.69 16.66 14.53
C GLY A 390 -10.26 16.19 13.12
N GLY A 391 -10.16 17.11 12.17
CA GLY A 391 -9.87 16.78 10.79
C GLY A 391 -8.41 16.37 10.53
N PHE A 392 -7.51 16.73 11.43
CA PHE A 392 -6.12 16.32 11.39
C PHE A 392 -5.43 16.38 12.76
N LEU A 393 -4.28 15.72 12.89
CA LEU A 393 -3.29 15.94 13.92
C LEU A 393 -2.18 16.80 13.35
N TYR A 394 -1.61 17.68 14.18
CA TYR A 394 -0.44 18.48 13.82
C TYR A 394 0.72 18.10 14.73
N GLU A 395 1.86 17.79 14.13
CA GLU A 395 3.12 17.54 14.81
C GLU A 395 4.12 18.63 14.41
N PRO A 396 4.59 19.45 15.35
CA PRO A 396 5.55 20.51 15.04
C PRO A 396 6.90 19.88 14.67
N GLY A 397 7.57 20.50 13.71
CA GLY A 397 8.96 20.16 13.36
C GLY A 397 9.93 20.63 14.46
N VAL A 398 10.96 19.83 14.71
CA VAL A 398 12.00 20.11 15.71
C VAL A 398 13.38 20.04 15.05
N GLY A 399 14.19 21.06 15.23
CA GLY A 399 15.52 21.13 14.62
C GLY A 399 15.44 21.21 13.10
N THR A 400 15.90 20.18 12.40
CA THR A 400 15.83 20.06 10.93
C THR A 400 14.56 19.35 10.42
N GLU A 401 13.79 18.77 11.35
CA GLU A 401 12.53 18.11 11.01
C GLU A 401 11.47 19.14 10.65
N LYS A 402 10.73 18.85 9.59
CA LYS A 402 9.61 19.68 9.15
C LYS A 402 8.32 19.27 9.88
N PRO A 403 7.40 20.24 10.09
CA PRO A 403 6.11 19.91 10.71
C PRO A 403 5.24 19.05 9.79
N THR A 404 4.43 18.19 10.39
CA THR A 404 3.54 17.29 9.67
C THR A 404 2.09 17.47 10.09
N VAL A 405 1.20 17.20 9.15
CA VAL A 405 -0.25 17.16 9.31
C VAL A 405 -0.73 15.77 8.90
N ARG A 406 -1.34 15.02 9.81
CA ARG A 406 -1.94 13.72 9.53
C ARG A 406 -3.45 13.84 9.52
N PHE A 407 -4.05 13.59 8.36
CA PHE A 407 -5.52 13.64 8.20
C PHE A 407 -6.23 12.55 8.98
N GLN A 408 -7.44 12.89 9.45
CA GLN A 408 -8.28 12.00 10.24
C GLN A 408 -9.76 12.14 9.88
N GLN A 409 -10.54 11.13 10.20
CA GLN A 409 -12.00 11.12 10.08
C GLN A 409 -12.51 11.56 8.70
N GLN A 410 -13.39 12.57 8.66
CA GLN A 410 -13.97 13.13 7.43
C GLN A 410 -12.95 13.81 6.52
N CYS A 411 -11.75 14.09 7.02
CA CYS A 411 -10.67 14.73 6.28
C CYS A 411 -9.67 13.72 5.66
N LEU A 412 -9.87 12.43 5.87
CA LEU A 412 -9.09 11.42 5.15
C LEU A 412 -9.15 11.67 3.66
N ARG A 413 -7.96 11.65 3.04
CA ARG A 413 -7.80 11.88 1.61
C ARG A 413 -8.41 10.71 0.82
N ARG A 414 -8.94 11.03 -0.36
CA ARG A 414 -9.59 10.07 -1.27
C ARG A 414 -8.99 10.16 -2.66
N THR A 415 -9.07 9.08 -3.42
CA THR A 415 -8.60 9.01 -4.82
C THR A 415 -9.28 10.03 -5.74
N THR A 416 -10.45 10.52 -5.36
CA THR A 416 -11.20 11.54 -6.10
C THR A 416 -10.85 12.97 -5.71
N ASP A 417 -9.94 13.19 -4.75
CA ASP A 417 -9.55 14.55 -4.36
C ASP A 417 -8.72 15.21 -5.45
N THR A 418 -9.03 16.44 -5.76
CA THR A 418 -8.40 17.17 -6.86
C THR A 418 -7.43 18.25 -6.41
N GLN A 419 -7.58 18.76 -5.17
CA GLN A 419 -6.74 19.83 -4.66
C GLN A 419 -6.67 19.82 -3.13
N VAL A 420 -5.52 20.24 -2.61
CA VAL A 420 -5.32 20.56 -1.19
C VAL A 420 -4.78 21.98 -1.07
N THR A 421 -5.40 22.77 -0.22
CA THR A 421 -4.96 24.14 0.03
C THR A 421 -4.78 24.37 1.52
N VAL A 422 -3.60 24.84 1.92
CA VAL A 422 -3.30 25.21 3.30
C VAL A 422 -3.61 26.69 3.49
N LYS A 423 -4.34 26.99 4.56
CA LYS A 423 -4.70 28.36 4.94
C LYS A 423 -4.33 28.58 6.42
N LEU A 424 -3.94 29.81 6.73
CA LEU A 424 -3.79 30.26 8.11
C LEU A 424 -4.87 31.30 8.37
N LEU A 425 -5.77 30.95 9.31
CA LEU A 425 -6.85 31.84 9.71
C LEU A 425 -6.28 32.98 10.56
N CYS A 426 -6.84 34.16 10.43
CA CYS A 426 -6.47 35.29 11.30
C CYS A 426 -7.20 35.13 12.65
N ALA A 427 -6.48 35.36 13.75
CA ALA A 427 -7.14 35.55 15.03
C ALA A 427 -7.93 36.86 14.96
N GLY A 428 -9.26 36.76 15.04
CA GLY A 428 -10.17 37.91 15.10
C GLY A 428 -10.07 38.67 16.41
#